data_9c71df6e5318aee51c41ce3f84262f54
#
_entry.id   9c71df6e5318aee51c41ce3f84262f54
#
_cell.length_a   1.000
_cell.length_b   1.000
_cell.length_c   1.000
_cell.angle_alpha   90.00
_cell.angle_beta   90.00
_cell.angle_gamma   90.00
#
_symmetry.space_group_name_H-M   'P 1'
#
loop_
_entity.id
_entity.type
_entity.pdbx_description
1 polymer ?
#
loop_
_entity_poly.entity_id
_entity_poly.type
_entity_poly.pdbx_seq_one_letter_code
_entity_poly.pdbx_strand_id
1 'polypeptide(L)'
;YDLEDFRAVRDQISAEYQDSPDYIKLSDKITALEKSAVGATFTDFSQTTPEGEMLSLRSVEGKLVLVDFWASWCKPCRAANPALVGLYDAYKERGFNIIGVSLDRDKKAWIKGIAEDGLQWPQVSDLQFWQNEISTFYGIQFIPQNLLIDENGVIVGKNMEPEALALFLENNL
;
A
#
# COMPACT_ATOMS: atom_id res chain seq x y z
N TYR A 1 3.38 15.15 9.96
CA TYR A 1 4.85 15.18 9.75
C TYR A 1 5.16 14.38 8.50
N ASP A 2 5.92 14.97 7.60
CA ASP A 2 6.39 14.32 6.38
C ASP A 2 7.82 13.75 6.55
N LEU A 3 8.38 13.18 5.48
CA LEU A 3 9.70 12.57 5.51
C LEU A 3 10.81 13.61 5.85
N GLU A 4 10.68 14.83 5.35
CA GLU A 4 11.66 15.91 5.58
C GLU A 4 11.64 16.36 7.04
N ASP A 5 10.47 16.42 7.69
CA ASP A 5 10.35 16.73 9.13
C ASP A 5 11.11 15.69 9.96
N PHE A 6 10.96 14.39 9.65
CA PHE A 6 11.66 13.33 10.37
C PHE A 6 13.17 13.36 10.15
N ARG A 7 13.63 13.65 8.92
CA ARG A 7 15.05 13.83 8.61
C ARG A 7 15.64 15.01 9.37
N ALA A 8 14.95 16.15 9.38
CA ALA A 8 15.39 17.34 10.09
C ALA A 8 15.55 17.10 11.60
N VAL A 9 14.64 16.33 12.21
CA VAL A 9 14.76 15.92 13.63
C VAL A 9 15.95 15.00 13.83
N ARG A 10 16.12 13.96 13.00
CA ARG A 10 17.27 13.02 13.10
C ARG A 10 18.60 13.75 13.02
N ASP A 11 18.75 14.67 12.07
CA ASP A 11 20.01 15.33 11.79
C ASP A 11 20.42 16.35 12.88
N GLN A 12 19.50 16.70 13.80
CA GLN A 12 19.79 17.50 14.99
C GLN A 12 20.24 16.67 16.20
N ILE A 13 20.14 15.34 16.13
CA ILE A 13 20.52 14.45 17.24
C ILE A 13 22.04 14.29 17.26
N SER A 14 22.67 14.66 18.40
CA SER A 14 24.12 14.54 18.56
C SER A 14 24.60 13.07 18.50
N ALA A 15 25.84 12.89 18.05
CA ALA A 15 26.43 11.57 17.78
C ALA A 15 26.37 10.60 19.00
N GLU A 16 26.46 11.13 20.21
CA GLU A 16 26.40 10.33 21.45
C GLU A 16 25.07 9.62 21.70
N TYR A 17 23.96 10.07 21.02
CA TYR A 17 22.63 9.46 21.15
C TYR A 17 22.24 8.59 19.96
N GLN A 18 23.10 8.44 18.94
CA GLN A 18 22.76 7.71 17.72
C GLN A 18 22.64 6.17 17.93
N ASP A 19 23.17 5.65 19.03
CA ASP A 19 22.97 4.25 19.43
C ASP A 19 21.75 4.04 20.36
N SER A 20 21.01 5.11 20.67
CA SER A 20 19.83 5.02 21.52
C SER A 20 18.67 4.28 20.82
N PRO A 21 17.83 3.52 21.57
CA PRO A 21 16.67 2.86 20.99
C PRO A 21 15.70 3.79 20.24
N ASP A 22 15.57 5.02 20.69
CA ASP A 22 14.68 6.01 20.06
C ASP A 22 15.26 6.56 18.76
N TYR A 23 16.58 6.77 18.67
CA TYR A 23 17.23 7.12 17.42
C TYR A 23 17.13 5.99 16.39
N ILE A 24 17.33 4.74 16.80
CA ILE A 24 17.18 3.56 15.93
C ILE A 24 15.75 3.50 15.39
N LYS A 25 14.73 3.62 16.24
CA LYS A 25 13.32 3.66 15.81
C LYS A 25 13.03 4.81 14.83
N LEU A 26 13.58 6.00 15.06
CA LEU A 26 13.44 7.13 14.16
C LEU A 26 14.07 6.85 12.81
N SER A 27 15.28 6.29 12.80
CA SER A 27 16.02 5.92 11.59
C SER A 27 15.29 4.83 10.78
N ASP A 28 14.76 3.81 11.45
CA ASP A 28 13.95 2.76 10.82
C ASP A 28 12.68 3.34 10.19
N LYS A 29 12.02 4.27 10.88
CA LYS A 29 10.85 4.95 10.35
C LYS A 29 11.18 5.79 9.11
N ILE A 30 12.28 6.54 9.14
CA ILE A 30 12.75 7.33 7.98
C ILE A 30 13.02 6.39 6.80
N THR A 31 13.75 5.30 7.03
CA THR A 31 14.04 4.29 6.00
C THR A 31 12.77 3.70 5.38
N ALA A 32 11.75 3.38 6.18
CA ALA A 32 10.48 2.88 5.68
C ALA A 32 9.70 3.93 4.87
N LEU A 33 9.72 5.20 5.32
CA LEU A 33 9.11 6.31 4.58
C LEU A 33 9.82 6.58 3.25
N GLU A 34 11.15 6.45 3.19
CA GLU A 34 11.94 6.58 1.96
C GLU A 34 11.56 5.52 0.93
N LYS A 35 11.36 4.26 1.38
CA LYS A 35 10.93 3.15 0.51
C LYS A 35 9.55 3.39 -0.11
N SER A 36 8.67 4.12 0.57
CA SER A 36 7.31 4.42 0.12
C SER A 36 7.15 5.85 -0.42
N ALA A 37 8.23 6.59 -0.62
CA ALA A 37 8.18 7.94 -1.15
C ALA A 37 7.85 7.95 -2.65
N VAL A 38 7.14 8.99 -3.11
CA VAL A 38 6.94 9.23 -4.56
C VAL A 38 8.31 9.45 -5.20
N GLY A 39 8.56 8.77 -6.33
CA GLY A 39 9.85 8.72 -7.01
C GLY A 39 10.75 7.55 -6.59
N ALA A 40 10.44 6.84 -5.50
CA ALA A 40 11.18 5.65 -5.11
C ALA A 40 10.84 4.45 -6.03
N THR A 41 11.82 3.58 -6.25
CA THR A 41 11.59 2.31 -6.94
C THR A 41 10.89 1.34 -5.99
N PHE A 42 9.76 0.80 -6.46
CA PHE A 42 9.00 -0.18 -5.71
C PHE A 42 9.74 -1.52 -5.65
N THR A 43 9.87 -2.06 -4.44
CA THR A 43 10.46 -3.40 -4.23
C THR A 43 9.37 -4.45 -4.36
N ASP A 44 9.56 -5.42 -5.25
CA ASP A 44 8.64 -6.54 -5.44
C ASP A 44 8.51 -7.40 -4.17
N PHE A 45 7.35 -7.96 -3.98
CA PHE A 45 7.05 -8.91 -2.91
C PHE A 45 6.08 -9.98 -3.40
N SER A 46 5.96 -11.05 -2.63
CA SER A 46 4.95 -12.10 -2.87
C SER A 46 4.25 -12.45 -1.57
N GLN A 47 2.94 -12.56 -1.62
CA GLN A 47 2.11 -13.06 -0.51
C GLN A 47 1.03 -14.02 -1.00
N THR A 48 0.36 -14.67 -0.05
CA THR A 48 -0.63 -15.72 -0.33
C THR A 48 -1.98 -15.12 -0.72
N THR A 49 -2.57 -15.63 -1.80
CA THR A 49 -3.94 -15.30 -2.23
C THR A 49 -5.00 -15.98 -1.36
N PRO A 50 -6.29 -15.63 -1.50
CA PRO A 50 -7.38 -16.34 -0.85
C PRO A 50 -7.41 -17.84 -1.17
N GLU A 51 -6.98 -18.25 -2.35
CA GLU A 51 -6.90 -19.64 -2.81
C GLU A 51 -5.72 -20.40 -2.21
N GLY A 52 -4.73 -19.69 -1.64
CA GLY A 52 -3.55 -20.26 -1.02
C GLY A 52 -2.32 -20.30 -1.94
N GLU A 53 -2.37 -19.62 -3.07
CA GLU A 53 -1.27 -19.52 -4.03
C GLU A 53 -0.40 -18.29 -3.72
N MET A 54 0.89 -18.37 -4.03
CA MET A 54 1.78 -17.20 -3.93
C MET A 54 1.62 -16.31 -5.16
N LEU A 55 1.36 -15.04 -4.93
CA LEU A 55 1.26 -14.02 -5.97
C LEU A 55 2.34 -12.94 -5.76
N SER A 56 3.16 -12.72 -6.79
CA SER A 56 4.08 -11.57 -6.85
C SER A 56 3.35 -10.34 -7.34
N LEU A 57 3.63 -9.18 -6.76
CA LEU A 57 3.09 -7.93 -7.24
C LEU A 57 3.44 -7.67 -8.72
N ARG A 58 4.66 -7.98 -9.12
CA ARG A 58 5.09 -7.80 -10.52
C ARG A 58 4.31 -8.64 -11.53
N SER A 59 3.59 -9.67 -11.08
CA SER A 59 2.70 -10.43 -11.95
C SER A 59 1.35 -9.74 -12.19
N VAL A 60 1.06 -8.67 -11.47
CA VAL A 60 -0.12 -7.84 -11.68
C VAL A 60 0.18 -6.83 -12.78
N GLU A 61 -0.25 -7.16 -13.98
CA GLU A 61 0.00 -6.33 -15.17
C GLU A 61 -0.83 -5.04 -15.16
N GLY A 62 -0.22 -3.94 -15.61
CA GLY A 62 -0.88 -2.64 -15.75
C GLY A 62 0.13 -1.55 -16.05
N LYS A 63 -0.30 -0.48 -16.73
CA LYS A 63 0.49 0.76 -16.85
C LYS A 63 0.58 1.50 -15.52
N LEU A 64 -0.50 1.38 -14.73
CA LEU A 64 -0.61 1.90 -13.38
C LEU A 64 -1.21 0.81 -12.49
N VAL A 65 -0.55 0.48 -11.39
CA VAL A 65 -1.02 -0.51 -10.41
C VAL A 65 -1.12 0.15 -9.04
N LEU A 66 -2.32 0.14 -8.46
CA LEU A 66 -2.55 0.59 -7.09
C LEU A 66 -2.31 -0.57 -6.12
N VAL A 67 -1.37 -0.41 -5.20
CA VAL A 67 -1.21 -1.29 -4.04
C VAL A 67 -2.04 -0.69 -2.91
N ASP A 68 -3.17 -1.32 -2.61
CA ASP A 68 -4.13 -0.85 -1.61
C ASP A 68 -4.01 -1.66 -0.31
N PHE A 69 -3.64 -0.97 0.78
CA PHE A 69 -3.56 -1.57 2.13
C PHE A 69 -4.87 -1.38 2.86
N TRP A 70 -5.54 -2.49 3.14
CA TRP A 70 -6.88 -2.50 3.71
C TRP A 70 -7.10 -3.64 4.70
N ALA A 71 -8.30 -3.77 5.25
CA ALA A 71 -8.74 -4.96 5.98
C ALA A 71 -10.26 -5.03 6.07
N SER A 72 -10.81 -6.23 6.26
CA SER A 72 -12.26 -6.45 6.37
C SER A 72 -12.89 -5.74 7.58
N TRP A 73 -12.12 -5.54 8.65
CA TRP A 73 -12.52 -4.82 9.87
C TRP A 73 -12.34 -3.30 9.78
N CYS A 74 -11.66 -2.79 8.74
CA CYS A 74 -11.38 -1.38 8.55
C CYS A 74 -12.59 -0.66 7.95
N LYS A 75 -13.40 0.00 8.79
CA LYS A 75 -14.59 0.73 8.32
C LYS A 75 -14.30 1.81 7.28
N PRO A 76 -13.25 2.67 7.42
CA PRO A 76 -12.92 3.66 6.39
C PRO A 76 -12.52 3.01 5.07
N CYS A 77 -11.76 1.89 5.10
CA CYS A 77 -11.38 1.15 3.90
C CYS A 77 -12.62 0.65 3.15
N ARG A 78 -13.54 -0.01 3.91
CA ARG A 78 -14.80 -0.52 3.37
C ARG A 78 -15.69 0.59 2.78
N ALA A 79 -15.64 1.78 3.36
CA ALA A 79 -16.35 2.95 2.83
C ALA A 79 -15.75 3.49 1.52
N ALA A 80 -14.44 3.36 1.32
CA ALA A 80 -13.74 3.77 0.09
C ALA A 80 -13.85 2.73 -1.05
N ASN A 81 -14.03 1.44 -0.73
CA ASN A 81 -14.04 0.35 -1.70
C ASN A 81 -15.03 0.54 -2.88
N PRO A 82 -16.29 1.02 -2.70
CA PRO A 82 -17.19 1.25 -3.82
C PRO A 82 -16.63 2.24 -4.86
N ALA A 83 -15.92 3.28 -4.42
CA ALA A 83 -15.28 4.22 -5.34
C ALA A 83 -14.10 3.57 -6.08
N LEU A 84 -13.29 2.75 -5.40
CA LEU A 84 -12.21 1.98 -6.05
C LEU A 84 -12.76 0.98 -7.08
N VAL A 85 -13.87 0.29 -6.77
CA VAL A 85 -14.57 -0.61 -7.73
C VAL A 85 -14.99 0.16 -8.97
N GLY A 86 -15.58 1.34 -8.80
CA GLY A 86 -15.98 2.20 -9.93
C GLY A 86 -14.78 2.64 -10.78
N LEU A 87 -13.66 3.00 -10.17
CA LEU A 87 -12.44 3.36 -10.89
C LEU A 87 -11.81 2.16 -11.59
N TYR A 88 -11.76 1.01 -10.93
CA TYR A 88 -11.27 -0.22 -11.53
C TYR A 88 -12.06 -0.58 -12.78
N ASP A 89 -13.39 -0.59 -12.70
CA ASP A 89 -14.26 -0.89 -13.85
C ASP A 89 -14.11 0.10 -15.00
N ALA A 90 -13.90 1.39 -14.69
CA ALA A 90 -13.74 2.43 -15.70
C ALA A 90 -12.37 2.40 -16.42
N TYR A 91 -11.30 1.98 -15.73
CA TYR A 91 -9.93 2.15 -16.24
C TYR A 91 -9.15 0.85 -16.45
N LYS A 92 -9.65 -0.34 -16.03
CA LYS A 92 -8.94 -1.63 -16.18
C LYS A 92 -8.56 -1.93 -17.64
N GLU A 93 -9.44 -1.67 -18.59
CA GLU A 93 -9.16 -1.86 -20.04
C GLU A 93 -8.19 -0.81 -20.61
N ARG A 94 -7.92 0.25 -19.85
CA ARG A 94 -6.96 1.31 -20.23
C ARG A 94 -5.57 1.08 -19.61
N GLY A 95 -5.43 0.06 -18.78
CA GLY A 95 -4.17 -0.33 -18.13
C GLY A 95 -4.07 0.03 -16.65
N PHE A 96 -5.19 0.31 -15.97
CA PHE A 96 -5.23 0.43 -14.50
C PHE A 96 -5.50 -0.92 -13.87
N ASN A 97 -4.72 -1.28 -12.86
CA ASN A 97 -4.97 -2.45 -12.05
C ASN A 97 -4.82 -2.12 -10.56
N ILE A 98 -5.31 -3.01 -9.71
CA ILE A 98 -5.21 -2.91 -8.25
C ILE A 98 -4.72 -4.25 -7.71
N ILE A 99 -3.96 -4.22 -6.63
CA ILE A 99 -3.73 -5.37 -5.74
C ILE A 99 -4.04 -4.97 -4.32
N GLY A 100 -4.92 -5.72 -3.66
CA GLY A 100 -5.24 -5.50 -2.25
C GLY A 100 -4.28 -6.28 -1.35
N VAL A 101 -3.63 -5.58 -0.44
CA VAL A 101 -2.81 -6.17 0.63
C VAL A 101 -3.61 -6.08 1.91
N SER A 102 -4.11 -7.23 2.39
CA SER A 102 -4.97 -7.26 3.57
C SER A 102 -4.17 -7.42 4.86
N LEU A 103 -4.53 -6.61 5.86
CA LEU A 103 -4.05 -6.69 7.24
C LEU A 103 -5.00 -7.51 8.14
N ASP A 104 -5.74 -8.44 7.57
CA ASP A 104 -6.59 -9.34 8.35
C ASP A 104 -5.79 -10.39 9.12
N ARG A 105 -6.39 -10.93 10.19
CA ARG A 105 -5.91 -12.14 10.89
C ARG A 105 -6.75 -13.36 10.57
N ASP A 106 -8.01 -13.13 10.22
CA ASP A 106 -8.98 -14.18 9.94
C ASP A 106 -9.25 -14.27 8.45
N LYS A 107 -8.83 -15.38 7.86
CA LYS A 107 -8.99 -15.65 6.44
C LYS A 107 -10.46 -15.63 6.00
N LYS A 108 -11.38 -16.12 6.84
CA LYS A 108 -12.81 -16.14 6.50
C LYS A 108 -13.41 -14.74 6.46
N ALA A 109 -13.03 -13.88 7.44
CA ALA A 109 -13.44 -12.48 7.47
C ALA A 109 -12.90 -11.73 6.25
N TRP A 110 -11.64 -11.94 5.89
CA TRP A 110 -11.00 -11.37 4.70
C TRP A 110 -11.74 -11.75 3.42
N ILE A 111 -11.93 -13.06 3.16
CA ILE A 111 -12.67 -13.56 1.98
C ILE A 111 -14.10 -13.00 1.94
N LYS A 112 -14.77 -12.95 3.10
CA LYS A 112 -16.10 -12.36 3.20
C LYS A 112 -16.09 -10.88 2.82
N GLY A 113 -15.11 -10.10 3.32
CA GLY A 113 -14.95 -8.69 2.98
C GLY A 113 -14.75 -8.46 1.48
N ILE A 114 -13.90 -9.25 0.84
CA ILE A 114 -13.69 -9.22 -0.61
C ILE A 114 -15.02 -9.41 -1.36
N ALA A 115 -15.79 -10.43 -0.98
CA ALA A 115 -17.05 -10.74 -1.64
C ALA A 115 -18.14 -9.68 -1.42
N GLU A 116 -18.26 -9.18 -0.18
CA GLU A 116 -19.27 -8.17 0.18
C GLU A 116 -19.02 -6.83 -0.53
N ASP A 117 -17.75 -6.44 -0.70
CA ASP A 117 -17.38 -5.17 -1.35
C ASP A 117 -17.19 -5.32 -2.86
N GLY A 118 -17.29 -6.55 -3.41
CA GLY A 118 -17.14 -6.81 -4.83
C GLY A 118 -15.74 -6.50 -5.38
N LEU A 119 -14.69 -6.76 -4.60
CA LEU A 119 -13.31 -6.48 -4.99
C LEU A 119 -12.85 -7.51 -6.05
N GLN A 120 -12.77 -7.08 -7.31
CA GLN A 120 -12.51 -7.95 -8.47
C GLN A 120 -11.03 -8.16 -8.75
N TRP A 121 -10.15 -7.35 -8.15
CA TRP A 121 -8.70 -7.40 -8.36
C TRP A 121 -8.01 -8.40 -7.44
N PRO A 122 -6.77 -8.80 -7.75
CA PRO A 122 -5.98 -9.70 -6.93
C PRO A 122 -5.86 -9.25 -5.47
N GLN A 123 -5.93 -10.21 -4.57
CA GLN A 123 -5.85 -9.97 -3.13
C GLN A 123 -4.77 -10.85 -2.52
N VAL A 124 -3.98 -10.30 -1.61
CA VAL A 124 -2.94 -11.05 -0.89
C VAL A 124 -2.94 -10.71 0.60
N SER A 125 -2.50 -11.67 1.42
CA SER A 125 -2.30 -11.46 2.86
C SER A 125 -1.40 -12.55 3.44
N ASP A 126 -0.61 -12.22 4.46
CA ASP A 126 0.08 -13.19 5.33
C ASP A 126 -0.68 -13.48 6.62
N LEU A 127 -1.83 -12.82 6.81
CA LEU A 127 -2.70 -12.91 8.00
C LEU A 127 -2.01 -12.52 9.31
N GLN A 128 -0.97 -11.67 9.26
CA GLN A 128 -0.19 -11.23 10.41
C GLN A 128 -0.63 -9.86 10.97
N PHE A 129 -1.78 -9.34 10.53
CA PHE A 129 -2.30 -8.05 11.02
C PHE A 129 -1.30 -6.90 10.78
N TRP A 130 -1.01 -6.09 11.81
CA TRP A 130 -0.01 -5.01 11.72
C TRP A 130 1.45 -5.50 11.60
N GLN A 131 1.68 -6.81 11.69
CA GLN A 131 2.98 -7.43 11.43
C GLN A 131 3.07 -7.96 9.99
N ASN A 132 2.10 -7.63 9.13
CA ASN A 132 2.18 -7.97 7.72
C ASN A 132 3.51 -7.46 7.14
N GLU A 133 4.24 -8.37 6.48
CA GLU A 133 5.60 -8.11 6.00
C GLU A 133 5.68 -6.91 5.07
N ILE A 134 4.74 -6.81 4.11
CA ILE A 134 4.72 -5.73 3.12
C ILE A 134 4.37 -4.40 3.80
N SER A 135 3.35 -4.38 4.66
CA SER A 135 2.95 -3.18 5.37
C SER A 135 4.05 -2.65 6.27
N THR A 136 4.78 -3.56 6.93
CA THR A 136 5.95 -3.22 7.76
C THR A 136 7.08 -2.66 6.92
N PHE A 137 7.39 -3.30 5.78
CA PHE A 137 8.46 -2.87 4.89
C PHE A 137 8.25 -1.44 4.35
N TYR A 138 6.99 -1.08 4.00
CA TYR A 138 6.64 0.25 3.49
C TYR A 138 6.23 1.24 4.58
N GLY A 139 6.31 0.86 5.85
CA GLY A 139 6.00 1.74 6.98
C GLY A 139 4.54 2.12 7.08
N ILE A 140 3.63 1.23 6.67
CA ILE A 140 2.18 1.42 6.78
C ILE A 140 1.78 1.33 8.26
N GLN A 141 1.31 2.42 8.84
CA GLN A 141 0.99 2.53 10.26
C GLN A 141 -0.51 2.71 10.54
N PHE A 142 -1.28 3.01 9.53
CA PHE A 142 -2.74 3.10 9.57
C PHE A 142 -3.29 2.70 8.20
N ILE A 143 -4.57 2.39 8.11
CA ILE A 143 -5.27 2.08 6.88
C ILE A 143 -6.60 2.85 6.81
N PRO A 144 -7.08 3.23 5.62
CA PRO A 144 -6.53 2.92 4.31
C PRO A 144 -5.25 3.70 3.98
N GLN A 145 -4.31 3.07 3.33
CA GLN A 145 -3.16 3.70 2.67
C GLN A 145 -2.95 3.02 1.32
N ASN A 146 -2.36 3.72 0.36
CA ASN A 146 -2.06 3.14 -0.94
C ASN A 146 -0.78 3.71 -1.54
N LEU A 147 -0.22 2.95 -2.49
CA LEU A 147 0.90 3.36 -3.35
C LEU A 147 0.47 3.11 -4.80
N LEU A 148 0.60 4.11 -5.66
CA LEU A 148 0.38 3.97 -7.10
C LEU A 148 1.72 3.81 -7.80
N ILE A 149 1.86 2.74 -8.60
CA ILE A 149 3.12 2.33 -9.23
C ILE A 149 2.92 2.37 -10.74
N ASP A 150 3.90 2.93 -11.46
CA ASP A 150 3.93 2.93 -12.92
C ASP A 150 4.53 1.63 -13.50
N GLU A 151 4.50 1.49 -14.83
CA GLU A 151 5.04 0.35 -15.57
C GLU A 151 6.56 0.14 -15.39
N ASN A 152 7.29 1.16 -14.95
CA ASN A 152 8.72 1.09 -14.65
C ASN A 152 9.00 0.66 -13.21
N GLY A 153 7.96 0.45 -12.41
CA GLY A 153 8.07 0.12 -10.99
C GLY A 153 8.39 1.33 -10.11
N VAL A 154 8.09 2.54 -10.56
CA VAL A 154 8.29 3.76 -9.77
C VAL A 154 6.99 4.13 -9.06
N ILE A 155 7.07 4.49 -7.79
CA ILE A 155 5.93 5.01 -7.03
C ILE A 155 5.62 6.42 -7.56
N VAL A 156 4.47 6.60 -8.19
CA VAL A 156 4.02 7.88 -8.77
C VAL A 156 2.91 8.55 -7.95
N GLY A 157 2.36 7.84 -6.97
CA GLY A 157 1.37 8.39 -6.04
C GLY A 157 1.37 7.65 -4.71
N LYS A 158 0.96 8.33 -3.64
CA LYS A 158 0.88 7.78 -2.29
C LYS A 158 -0.33 8.36 -1.56
N ASN A 159 -1.09 7.50 -0.86
CA ASN A 159 -2.25 7.88 -0.05
C ASN A 159 -3.24 8.73 -0.85
N MET A 160 -3.51 8.32 -2.09
CA MET A 160 -4.42 9.02 -2.97
C MET A 160 -5.87 8.68 -2.60
N GLU A 161 -6.64 9.71 -2.26
CA GLU A 161 -8.09 9.58 -2.12
C GLU A 161 -8.73 9.28 -3.49
N PRO A 162 -9.90 8.63 -3.55
CA PRO A 162 -10.51 8.21 -4.81
C PRO A 162 -10.68 9.32 -5.85
N GLU A 163 -11.00 10.53 -5.43
CA GLU A 163 -11.15 11.68 -6.33
C GLU A 163 -9.82 12.12 -6.95
N ALA A 164 -8.74 12.14 -6.15
CA ALA A 164 -7.40 12.47 -6.63
C ALA A 164 -6.87 11.36 -7.55
N LEU A 165 -7.14 10.09 -7.22
CA LEU A 165 -6.81 8.95 -8.06
C LEU A 165 -7.55 9.01 -9.40
N ALA A 166 -8.85 9.32 -9.40
CA ALA A 166 -9.64 9.48 -10.62
C ALA A 166 -9.04 10.52 -11.56
N LEU A 167 -8.70 11.71 -11.02
CA LEU A 167 -8.07 12.78 -11.80
C LEU A 167 -6.70 12.37 -12.36
N PHE A 168 -5.90 11.63 -11.55
CA PHE A 168 -4.61 11.13 -12.00
C PHE A 168 -4.77 10.12 -13.14
N LEU A 169 -5.69 9.15 -13.01
CA LEU A 169 -5.97 8.14 -14.04
C LEU A 169 -6.47 8.78 -15.35
N GLU A 170 -7.37 9.77 -15.27
CA GLU A 170 -7.87 10.48 -16.44
C GLU A 170 -6.76 11.17 -17.24
N ASN A 171 -5.76 11.71 -16.57
CA ASN A 171 -4.66 12.44 -17.21
C ASN A 171 -3.50 11.56 -17.69
N ASN A 172 -3.40 10.29 -17.22
CA ASN A 172 -2.24 9.44 -17.49
C ASN A 172 -2.58 8.12 -18.22
N LEU A 173 -3.83 7.78 -18.38
CA LEU A 173 -4.33 6.64 -19.16
C LEU A 173 -5.21 7.07 -20.32
#